data_e484b003134cc8c027349b46bdfffaa5
#
_entry.id   e484b003134cc8c027349b46bdfffaa5
#
_cell.length_a   1.000
_cell.length_b   1.000
_cell.length_c   1.000
_cell.angle_alpha   90.00
_cell.angle_beta   90.00
_cell.angle_gamma   90.00
#
_symmetry.space_group_name_H-M   'P 1'
#
loop_
_entity.id
_entity.type
_entity.pdbx_description
1 polymer ?
#
loop_
_entity_poly.entity_id
_entity_poly.type
_entity_poly.pdbx_seq_one_letter_code
_entity_poly.pdbx_strand_id
1 'polypeptide(L)'
;VAPSRGLGDVYKRQVTEIAGTTRDSIYTRYNKFGFDFYLVDTAGIRKKNKVNEDLEYYSVIRSIRSIENADVCILMLDATRGVESQDLNIFSLIQKNAKGLVVVVNKWDLVQDKTVKVMKTFEDAIRSRFAPFVDFPIIFGSALTKQRILKVLEEARIVYDNRMTRIPTARLNEEMLPLIEAYPPPATKGKYIKIKYITQLPNTQVPSFVYFANLPQYVNCLLYTSPSPRDGAT
;
A
#
# COMPACT_ATOMS: atom_id res chain seq x y z
N VAL A 1 19.80 31.64 -30.60
CA VAL A 1 19.72 30.49 -29.67
C VAL A 1 19.15 30.99 -28.36
N ALA A 2 17.93 30.62 -28.06
CA ALA A 2 17.29 30.98 -26.78
C ALA A 2 17.70 29.95 -25.70
N PRO A 3 18.06 30.37 -24.49
CA PRO A 3 18.38 29.42 -23.42
C PRO A 3 17.12 28.78 -22.84
N SER A 4 17.18 27.48 -22.68
CA SER A 4 16.22 26.66 -22.00
C SER A 4 16.00 27.14 -20.55
N ARG A 5 14.79 27.59 -20.24
CA ARG A 5 14.39 27.91 -18.86
C ARG A 5 14.26 26.61 -18.08
N GLY A 6 15.14 26.42 -17.11
CA GLY A 6 15.03 25.39 -16.09
C GLY A 6 13.78 25.63 -15.24
N LEU A 7 12.98 24.61 -15.09
CA LEU A 7 11.88 24.54 -14.12
C LEU A 7 12.48 24.49 -12.70
N GLY A 8 12.43 25.63 -12.05
CA GLY A 8 12.87 25.81 -10.65
C GLY A 8 11.98 26.77 -9.91
N ASP A 9 10.66 26.55 -9.92
CA ASP A 9 9.77 27.27 -9.01
C ASP A 9 9.76 26.59 -7.65
N VAL A 10 10.69 27.07 -6.80
CA VAL A 10 10.67 26.77 -5.37
C VAL A 10 9.50 27.54 -4.76
N TYR A 11 8.36 26.88 -4.56
CA TYR A 11 7.30 27.41 -3.71
C TYR A 11 7.81 27.46 -2.27
N LYS A 12 8.31 28.62 -1.84
CA LYS A 12 8.46 28.96 -0.42
C LYS A 12 7.06 29.12 0.17
N ARG A 13 6.52 28.08 0.80
CA ARG A 13 5.36 28.24 1.67
C ARG A 13 5.83 28.88 2.98
N GLN A 14 5.37 30.09 3.25
CA GLN A 14 5.49 30.71 4.56
C GLN A 14 4.69 29.89 5.58
N VAL A 15 5.37 29.42 6.61
CA VAL A 15 4.72 28.80 7.77
C VAL A 15 4.12 29.94 8.57
N THR A 16 2.80 30.08 8.55
CA THR A 16 2.09 30.97 9.47
C THR A 16 1.87 30.26 10.79
N GLU A 17 2.30 30.87 11.88
CA GLU A 17 2.22 30.36 13.26
C GLU A 17 0.79 30.29 13.84
N ILE A 18 -0.24 30.38 13.03
CA ILE A 18 -1.63 30.33 13.51
C ILE A 18 -2.10 28.87 13.48
N ALA A 19 -2.21 28.28 14.66
CA ALA A 19 -2.80 26.95 14.86
C ALA A 19 -4.23 26.93 14.30
N GLY A 20 -4.46 26.15 13.21
CA GLY A 20 -5.78 25.94 12.62
C GLY A 20 -5.93 26.31 11.14
N THR A 21 -4.93 26.89 10.49
CA THR A 21 -5.07 27.37 9.09
C THR A 21 -4.53 26.43 8.01
N THR A 22 -3.89 25.31 8.33
CA THR A 22 -3.41 24.36 7.33
C THR A 22 -4.50 23.30 7.04
N ARG A 23 -5.39 23.61 6.09
CA ARG A 23 -6.37 22.67 5.51
C ARG A 23 -5.75 21.64 4.55
N ASP A 24 -4.48 21.78 4.21
CA ASP A 24 -3.79 20.94 3.22
C ASP A 24 -2.78 20.00 3.88
N SER A 25 -2.58 18.81 3.28
CA SER A 25 -1.54 17.88 3.68
C SER A 25 -0.15 18.53 3.60
N ILE A 26 0.68 18.36 4.61
CA ILE A 26 2.03 18.90 4.64
C ILE A 26 2.93 17.94 3.88
N TYR A 27 3.52 18.42 2.78
CA TYR A 27 4.53 17.69 2.01
C TYR A 27 5.92 18.13 2.45
N THR A 28 6.68 17.21 3.02
CA THR A 28 8.07 17.46 3.42
C THR A 28 9.00 16.64 2.53
N ARG A 29 9.87 17.33 1.76
CA ARG A 29 10.88 16.62 0.96
C ARG A 29 11.92 16.01 1.90
N TYR A 30 12.16 14.73 1.74
CA TYR A 30 13.22 14.01 2.41
C TYR A 30 14.29 13.63 1.39
N ASN A 31 15.47 14.26 1.51
CA ASN A 31 16.62 14.02 0.64
C ASN A 31 17.86 13.73 1.52
N LYS A 32 17.93 12.51 2.05
CA LYS A 32 19.04 12.02 2.87
C LYS A 32 19.25 10.52 2.68
N PHE A 33 20.46 10.06 2.96
CA PHE A 33 20.82 8.63 2.90
C PHE A 33 20.53 7.94 1.56
N GLY A 34 20.62 8.69 0.44
CA GLY A 34 20.34 8.16 -0.90
C GLY A 34 18.86 8.05 -1.26
N PHE A 35 17.97 8.59 -0.43
CA PHE A 35 16.53 8.70 -0.71
C PHE A 35 16.17 10.11 -1.14
N ASP A 36 15.26 10.25 -2.10
CA ASP A 36 14.65 11.52 -2.48
C ASP A 36 13.15 11.30 -2.75
N PHE A 37 12.31 11.72 -1.79
CA PHE A 37 10.86 11.59 -1.88
C PHE A 37 10.15 12.63 -0.99
N TYR A 38 8.84 12.72 -1.12
CA TYR A 38 8.00 13.56 -0.28
C TYR A 38 7.31 12.72 0.80
N LEU A 39 7.50 13.10 2.05
CA LEU A 39 6.71 12.59 3.17
C LEU A 39 5.43 13.41 3.25
N VAL A 40 4.30 12.71 3.24
CA VAL A 40 3.00 13.31 3.47
C VAL A 40 2.59 13.00 4.90
N ASP A 41 2.60 14.03 5.76
CA ASP A 41 2.18 13.86 7.16
C ASP A 41 0.67 13.73 7.23
N THR A 42 0.22 12.57 7.63
CA THR A 42 -1.14 12.34 8.05
C THR A 42 -1.23 12.74 9.51
N ALA A 43 -1.83 13.90 9.81
CA ALA A 43 -2.18 14.24 11.19
C ALA A 43 -2.86 13.03 11.80
N GLY A 44 -2.19 12.41 12.78
CA GLY A 44 -2.49 11.07 13.29
C GLY A 44 -3.99 10.78 13.43
N ILE A 45 -4.45 9.80 12.68
CA ILE A 45 -5.87 9.38 12.58
C ILE A 45 -6.39 8.78 13.90
N ARG A 46 -5.53 8.70 14.93
CA ARG A 46 -5.92 8.15 16.22
C ARG A 46 -6.86 9.10 16.95
N LYS A 47 -8.06 8.59 17.32
CA LYS A 47 -8.97 9.24 18.23
C LYS A 47 -8.22 9.78 19.45
N LYS A 48 -8.04 11.09 19.51
CA LYS A 48 -7.86 11.77 20.79
C LYS A 48 -9.23 11.79 21.43
N ASN A 49 -9.39 11.02 22.50
CA ASN A 49 -10.58 11.11 23.34
C ASN A 49 -10.86 12.58 23.67
N LYS A 50 -12.09 13.03 23.33
CA LYS A 50 -12.67 14.33 23.66
C LYS A 50 -11.95 15.57 23.08
N VAL A 51 -12.15 15.88 21.83
CA VAL A 51 -12.15 17.27 21.32
C VAL A 51 -13.09 17.32 20.11
N ASN A 52 -14.12 18.15 20.19
CA ASN A 52 -15.08 18.63 19.18
C ASN A 52 -15.22 17.82 17.86
N GLU A 53 -16.43 17.31 17.61
CA GLU A 53 -16.84 16.53 16.41
C GLU A 53 -16.37 17.12 15.08
N ASP A 54 -16.33 18.44 14.94
CA ASP A 54 -15.89 19.11 13.72
C ASP A 54 -14.39 18.94 13.43
N LEU A 55 -13.52 18.93 14.45
CA LEU A 55 -12.08 18.74 14.28
C LEU A 55 -11.71 17.28 13.93
N GLU A 56 -12.47 16.31 14.42
CA GLU A 56 -12.30 14.90 14.06
C GLU A 56 -12.66 14.66 12.59
N TYR A 57 -13.76 15.21 12.12
CA TYR A 57 -14.20 15.09 10.74
C TYR A 57 -13.15 15.63 9.75
N TYR A 58 -12.59 16.80 10.02
CA TYR A 58 -11.54 17.38 9.16
C TYR A 58 -10.22 16.59 9.20
N SER A 59 -9.86 15.98 10.30
CA SER A 59 -8.66 15.16 10.40
C SER A 59 -8.77 13.86 9.60
N VAL A 60 -9.95 13.24 9.60
CA VAL A 60 -10.26 12.03 8.81
C VAL A 60 -10.21 12.37 7.30
N ILE A 61 -10.87 13.45 6.86
CA ILE A 61 -10.84 13.87 5.45
C ILE A 61 -9.42 14.17 4.99
N ARG A 62 -8.61 14.83 5.82
CA ARG A 62 -7.20 15.11 5.49
C ARG A 62 -6.42 13.83 5.30
N SER A 63 -6.63 12.85 6.17
CA SER A 63 -5.97 11.56 6.09
C SER A 63 -6.38 10.78 4.84
N ILE A 64 -7.66 10.81 4.47
CA ILE A 64 -8.14 10.21 3.22
C ILE A 64 -7.46 10.87 2.02
N ARG A 65 -7.42 12.19 1.95
CA ARG A 65 -6.73 12.92 0.88
C ARG A 65 -5.23 12.63 0.82
N SER A 66 -4.59 12.47 1.98
CA SER A 66 -3.17 12.10 2.04
C SER A 66 -2.93 10.70 1.48
N ILE A 67 -3.81 9.73 1.77
CA ILE A 67 -3.77 8.38 1.19
C ILE A 67 -4.01 8.44 -0.32
N GLU A 68 -5.01 9.20 -0.78
CA GLU A 68 -5.33 9.35 -2.21
C GLU A 68 -4.16 9.92 -3.03
N ASN A 69 -3.38 10.82 -2.45
CA ASN A 69 -2.25 11.47 -3.12
C ASN A 69 -0.90 10.77 -2.91
N ALA A 70 -0.81 9.78 -2.02
CA ALA A 70 0.41 9.02 -1.80
C ALA A 70 0.56 7.90 -2.83
N ASP A 71 1.79 7.51 -3.15
CA ASP A 71 2.09 6.32 -3.95
C ASP A 71 2.21 5.09 -3.07
N VAL A 72 2.85 5.23 -1.91
CA VAL A 72 3.06 4.18 -0.92
C VAL A 72 2.66 4.70 0.45
N CYS A 73 1.90 3.90 1.18
CA CYS A 73 1.49 4.17 2.55
C CYS A 73 2.30 3.31 3.53
N ILE A 74 2.76 3.93 4.61
CA ILE A 74 3.40 3.24 5.72
C ILE A 74 2.38 3.15 6.86
N LEU A 75 1.85 1.96 7.12
CA LEU A 75 0.91 1.71 8.22
C LEU A 75 1.68 1.32 9.47
N MET A 76 1.58 2.13 10.51
CA MET A 76 2.28 1.89 11.77
C MET A 76 1.36 1.25 12.80
N LEU A 77 1.68 0.01 13.20
CA LEU A 77 1.01 -0.75 14.25
C LEU A 77 1.79 -0.64 15.57
N ASP A 78 1.10 -0.68 16.69
CA ASP A 78 1.70 -0.73 18.01
C ASP A 78 1.92 -2.19 18.44
N ALA A 79 3.16 -2.62 18.64
CA ALA A 79 3.49 -3.99 19.05
C ALA A 79 2.79 -4.41 20.36
N THR A 80 2.48 -3.45 21.25
CA THR A 80 1.84 -3.74 22.56
C THR A 80 0.33 -3.93 22.46
N ARG A 81 -0.29 -3.49 21.34
CA ARG A 81 -1.76 -3.54 21.15
C ARG A 81 -2.17 -4.48 20.03
N GLY A 82 -1.24 -4.79 19.10
CA GLY A 82 -1.54 -5.55 17.91
C GLY A 82 -2.36 -4.75 16.90
N VAL A 83 -3.18 -5.45 16.09
CA VAL A 83 -4.03 -4.85 15.05
C VAL A 83 -5.36 -4.43 15.65
N GLU A 84 -5.62 -3.13 15.68
CA GLU A 84 -6.88 -2.53 16.16
C GLU A 84 -7.88 -2.33 15.00
N SER A 85 -9.16 -2.14 15.31
CA SER A 85 -10.22 -1.91 14.30
C SER A 85 -9.95 -0.68 13.44
N GLN A 86 -9.31 0.34 14.00
CA GLN A 86 -8.93 1.54 13.27
C GLN A 86 -7.86 1.27 12.22
N ASP A 87 -6.90 0.38 12.52
CA ASP A 87 -5.86 -0.01 11.58
C ASP A 87 -6.47 -0.75 10.37
N LEU A 88 -7.51 -1.58 10.60
CA LEU A 88 -8.26 -2.26 9.55
C LEU A 88 -9.01 -1.26 8.65
N ASN A 89 -9.58 -0.21 9.23
CA ASN A 89 -10.26 0.84 8.45
C ASN A 89 -9.27 1.59 7.56
N ILE A 90 -8.09 1.95 8.10
CA ILE A 90 -7.02 2.61 7.33
C ILE A 90 -6.51 1.67 6.23
N PHE A 91 -6.26 0.41 6.55
CA PHE A 91 -5.86 -0.60 5.59
C PHE A 91 -6.87 -0.73 4.44
N SER A 92 -8.18 -0.80 4.75
CA SER A 92 -9.24 -0.86 3.75
C SER A 92 -9.24 0.36 2.83
N LEU A 93 -8.95 1.55 3.36
CA LEU A 93 -8.81 2.77 2.55
C LEU A 93 -7.58 2.72 1.63
N ILE A 94 -6.44 2.23 2.12
CA ILE A 94 -5.22 2.05 1.34
C ILE A 94 -5.48 1.07 0.20
N GLN A 95 -6.13 -0.06 0.48
CA GLN A 95 -6.48 -1.09 -0.50
C GLN A 95 -7.47 -0.55 -1.54
N LYS A 96 -8.55 0.14 -1.11
CA LYS A 96 -9.55 0.74 -2.01
C LYS A 96 -8.94 1.73 -2.98
N ASN A 97 -7.93 2.48 -2.54
CA ASN A 97 -7.19 3.43 -3.38
C ASN A 97 -6.03 2.77 -4.14
N ALA A 98 -5.88 1.45 -4.07
CA ALA A 98 -4.84 0.67 -4.73
C ALA A 98 -3.43 1.24 -4.50
N LYS A 99 -3.11 1.65 -3.27
CA LYS A 99 -1.79 2.20 -2.91
C LYS A 99 -0.81 1.11 -2.51
N GLY A 100 0.48 1.37 -2.69
CA GLY A 100 1.51 0.53 -2.10
C GLY A 100 1.41 0.53 -0.58
N LEU A 101 1.76 -0.57 0.07
CA LEU A 101 1.67 -0.71 1.53
C LEU A 101 2.96 -1.28 2.10
N VAL A 102 3.45 -0.66 3.17
CA VAL A 102 4.46 -1.20 4.08
C VAL A 102 3.87 -1.17 5.49
N VAL A 103 3.90 -2.29 6.19
CA VAL A 103 3.44 -2.37 7.57
C VAL A 103 4.64 -2.30 8.51
N VAL A 104 4.57 -1.44 9.51
CA VAL A 104 5.62 -1.28 10.53
C VAL A 104 5.05 -1.61 11.90
N VAL A 105 5.57 -2.64 12.52
CA VAL A 105 5.28 -2.98 13.92
C VAL A 105 6.22 -2.17 14.79
N ASN A 106 5.72 -1.00 15.24
CA ASN A 106 6.48 -0.04 16.04
C ASN A 106 6.47 -0.42 17.53
N LYS A 107 7.36 0.18 18.31
CA LYS A 107 7.59 -0.11 19.72
C LYS A 107 8.07 -1.55 19.97
N TRP A 108 8.78 -2.12 19.00
CA TRP A 108 9.37 -3.46 19.13
C TRP A 108 10.40 -3.55 20.25
N ASP A 109 10.94 -2.41 20.71
CA ASP A 109 11.81 -2.30 21.88
C ASP A 109 11.13 -2.73 23.17
N LEU A 110 9.82 -2.59 23.30
CA LEU A 110 9.02 -2.96 24.48
C LEU A 110 8.65 -4.45 24.53
N VAL A 111 8.83 -5.18 23.43
CA VAL A 111 8.56 -6.62 23.38
C VAL A 111 9.73 -7.35 24.07
N GLN A 112 9.43 -8.14 25.11
CA GLN A 112 10.43 -8.81 25.93
C GLN A 112 11.14 -9.95 25.17
N ASP A 113 10.36 -10.82 24.52
CA ASP A 113 10.88 -11.92 23.72
C ASP A 113 10.89 -11.56 22.23
N LYS A 114 12.11 -11.49 21.65
CA LYS A 114 12.35 -11.10 20.24
C LYS A 114 12.80 -12.26 19.40
N THR A 115 12.41 -13.47 19.77
CA THR A 115 12.75 -14.67 18.99
C THR A 115 12.09 -14.66 17.61
N VAL A 116 12.68 -15.39 16.67
CA VAL A 116 12.13 -15.57 15.31
C VAL A 116 10.71 -16.15 15.38
N LYS A 117 10.46 -17.03 16.35
CA LYS A 117 9.13 -17.63 16.56
C LYS A 117 8.09 -16.56 16.92
N VAL A 118 8.39 -15.65 17.84
CA VAL A 118 7.51 -14.56 18.24
C VAL A 118 7.27 -13.61 17.08
N MET A 119 8.32 -13.24 16.33
CA MET A 119 8.17 -12.40 15.12
C MET A 119 7.22 -13.05 14.11
N LYS A 120 7.37 -14.36 13.85
CA LYS A 120 6.50 -15.09 12.93
C LYS A 120 5.06 -15.12 13.42
N THR A 121 4.82 -15.35 14.70
CA THR A 121 3.47 -15.31 15.30
C THR A 121 2.81 -13.95 15.09
N PHE A 122 3.54 -12.85 15.29
CA PHE A 122 3.03 -11.50 15.00
C PHE A 122 2.72 -11.30 13.51
N GLU A 123 3.63 -11.76 12.65
CA GLU A 123 3.44 -11.67 11.21
C GLU A 123 2.19 -12.44 10.75
N ASP A 124 2.02 -13.68 11.18
CA ASP A 124 0.88 -14.53 10.84
C ASP A 124 -0.44 -13.91 11.34
N ALA A 125 -0.43 -13.35 12.56
CA ALA A 125 -1.58 -12.65 13.12
C ALA A 125 -1.96 -11.40 12.30
N ILE A 126 -0.97 -10.62 11.87
CA ILE A 126 -1.21 -9.43 11.02
C ILE A 126 -1.76 -9.86 9.67
N ARG A 127 -1.15 -10.84 9.00
CA ARG A 127 -1.60 -11.33 7.70
C ARG A 127 -3.01 -11.89 7.76
N SER A 128 -3.33 -12.67 8.80
CA SER A 128 -4.68 -13.20 9.01
C SER A 128 -5.73 -12.09 9.15
N ARG A 129 -5.41 -10.99 9.82
CA ARG A 129 -6.33 -9.84 10.02
C ARG A 129 -6.53 -9.01 8.77
N PHE A 130 -5.55 -8.98 7.88
CA PHE A 130 -5.57 -8.21 6.63
C PHE A 130 -5.95 -9.05 5.40
N ALA A 131 -6.23 -10.35 5.58
CA ALA A 131 -6.69 -11.20 4.48
C ALA A 131 -7.92 -10.59 3.76
N PRO A 132 -8.06 -10.80 2.43
CA PRO A 132 -7.23 -11.66 1.56
C PRO A 132 -5.93 -11.02 1.04
N PHE A 133 -5.74 -9.72 1.20
CA PHE A 133 -4.54 -9.04 0.73
C PHE A 133 -3.44 -9.14 1.77
N VAL A 134 -2.47 -10.03 1.53
CA VAL A 134 -1.40 -10.37 2.48
C VAL A 134 0.02 -10.12 1.94
N ASP A 135 0.13 -9.73 0.67
CA ASP A 135 1.41 -9.54 0.00
C ASP A 135 1.96 -8.11 0.20
N PHE A 136 2.45 -7.83 1.39
CA PHE A 136 3.11 -6.59 1.76
C PHE A 136 4.25 -6.86 2.75
N PRO A 137 5.32 -6.05 2.74
CA PRO A 137 6.41 -6.17 3.70
C PRO A 137 5.97 -5.76 5.11
N ILE A 138 6.42 -6.52 6.12
CA ILE A 138 6.22 -6.23 7.54
C ILE A 138 7.59 -6.01 8.18
N ILE A 139 7.77 -4.87 8.83
CA ILE A 139 9.03 -4.51 9.47
C ILE A 139 8.80 -4.29 10.96
N PHE A 140 9.54 -5.01 11.76
CA PHE A 140 9.56 -4.85 13.22
C PHE A 140 10.64 -3.85 13.61
N GLY A 141 10.24 -2.71 14.17
CA GLY A 141 11.16 -1.62 14.46
C GLY A 141 10.73 -0.78 15.65
N SER A 142 11.52 0.23 15.97
CA SER A 142 11.21 1.20 17.00
C SER A 142 11.58 2.61 16.53
N ALA A 143 10.61 3.50 16.51
CA ALA A 143 10.83 4.90 16.23
C ALA A 143 11.66 5.59 17.33
N LEU A 144 11.50 5.15 18.60
CA LEU A 144 12.21 5.70 19.74
C LEU A 144 13.71 5.39 19.66
N THR A 145 14.06 4.14 19.45
CA THR A 145 15.46 3.68 19.35
C THR A 145 16.05 3.81 17.95
N LYS A 146 15.26 4.28 16.99
CA LYS A 146 15.58 4.39 15.56
C LYS A 146 15.93 3.03 14.91
N GLN A 147 15.51 1.92 15.52
CA GLN A 147 15.78 0.58 15.00
C GLN A 147 15.01 0.35 13.69
N ARG A 148 15.73 -0.02 12.63
CA ARG A 148 15.23 -0.39 11.30
C ARG A 148 14.42 0.70 10.56
N ILE A 149 14.53 1.98 10.95
CA ILE A 149 13.83 3.07 10.26
C ILE A 149 14.25 3.19 8.79
N LEU A 150 15.55 3.10 8.50
CA LEU A 150 16.04 3.15 7.12
C LEU A 150 15.52 1.96 6.30
N LYS A 151 15.39 0.78 6.92
CA LYS A 151 14.81 -0.40 6.27
C LYS A 151 13.36 -0.18 5.85
N VAL A 152 12.57 0.57 6.64
CA VAL A 152 11.21 0.96 6.26
C VAL A 152 11.21 1.77 4.97
N LEU A 153 12.13 2.72 4.84
CA LEU A 153 12.25 3.56 3.64
C LEU A 153 12.74 2.76 2.42
N GLU A 154 13.66 1.82 2.62
CA GLU A 154 14.10 0.90 1.57
C GLU A 154 12.95 0.05 1.04
N GLU A 155 12.15 -0.56 1.93
CA GLU A 155 10.99 -1.36 1.54
C GLU A 155 9.91 -0.51 0.87
N ALA A 156 9.69 0.72 1.35
CA ALA A 156 8.75 1.64 0.70
C ALA A 156 9.20 1.98 -0.73
N ARG A 157 10.51 2.14 -0.96
CA ARG A 157 11.07 2.34 -2.30
C ARG A 157 10.89 1.10 -3.18
N ILE A 158 11.18 -0.10 -2.64
CA ILE A 158 10.98 -1.36 -3.38
C ILE A 158 9.51 -1.52 -3.79
N VAL A 159 8.57 -1.25 -2.87
CA VAL A 159 7.13 -1.29 -3.17
C VAL A 159 6.77 -0.27 -4.26
N TYR A 160 7.32 0.94 -4.20
CA TYR A 160 7.12 1.95 -5.24
C TYR A 160 7.68 1.50 -6.59
N ASP A 161 8.94 1.04 -6.63
CA ASP A 161 9.60 0.59 -7.85
C ASP A 161 8.83 -0.59 -8.49
N ASN A 162 8.36 -1.54 -7.68
CA ASN A 162 7.53 -2.66 -8.14
C ASN A 162 6.21 -2.18 -8.77
N ARG A 163 5.57 -1.16 -8.18
CA ARG A 163 4.35 -0.55 -8.74
C ARG A 163 4.59 0.12 -10.08
N MET A 164 5.74 0.76 -10.24
CA MET A 164 6.10 1.49 -11.46
C MET A 164 6.69 0.59 -12.54
N THR A 165 7.07 -0.64 -12.17
CA THR A 165 7.68 -1.59 -13.10
C THR A 165 6.68 -2.02 -14.16
N ARG A 166 7.09 -1.90 -15.41
CA ARG A 166 6.36 -2.43 -16.57
C ARG A 166 6.88 -3.81 -16.91
N ILE A 167 5.99 -4.78 -16.91
CA ILE A 167 6.30 -6.16 -17.28
C ILE A 167 6.15 -6.30 -18.80
N PRO A 168 7.19 -6.77 -19.53
CA PRO A 168 7.06 -7.07 -20.95
C PRO A 168 5.94 -8.08 -21.20
N THR A 169 5.11 -7.82 -22.21
CA THR A 169 3.92 -8.64 -22.51
C THR A 169 4.27 -10.11 -22.73
N ALA A 170 5.38 -10.40 -23.39
CA ALA A 170 5.84 -11.78 -23.61
C ALA A 170 6.06 -12.50 -22.28
N ARG A 171 6.83 -11.90 -21.35
CA ARG A 171 7.09 -12.47 -20.03
C ARG A 171 5.81 -12.62 -19.20
N LEU A 172 4.92 -11.61 -19.28
CA LEU A 172 3.64 -11.66 -18.56
C LEU A 172 2.79 -12.86 -19.02
N ASN A 173 2.74 -13.14 -20.33
CA ASN A 173 1.98 -14.28 -20.85
C ASN A 173 2.70 -15.61 -20.57
N GLU A 174 4.02 -15.66 -20.67
CA GLU A 174 4.81 -16.86 -20.36
C GLU A 174 4.59 -17.34 -18.92
N GLU A 175 4.53 -16.41 -17.95
CA GLU A 175 4.35 -16.73 -16.53
C GLU A 175 2.87 -16.97 -16.18
N MET A 176 1.96 -16.13 -16.68
CA MET A 176 0.57 -16.11 -16.22
C MET A 176 -0.34 -17.11 -16.96
N LEU A 177 -0.14 -17.35 -18.24
CA LEU A 177 -1.02 -18.27 -18.99
C LEU A 177 -1.00 -19.70 -18.45
N PRO A 178 0.15 -20.30 -18.11
CA PRO A 178 0.19 -21.64 -17.50
C PRO A 178 -0.54 -21.69 -16.14
N LEU A 179 -0.42 -20.64 -15.32
CA LEU A 179 -1.14 -20.56 -14.04
C LEU A 179 -2.65 -20.48 -14.23
N ILE A 180 -3.11 -19.71 -15.22
CA ILE A 180 -4.53 -19.58 -15.54
C ILE A 180 -5.08 -20.88 -16.16
N GLU A 181 -4.29 -21.58 -16.94
CA GLU A 181 -4.67 -22.89 -17.50
C GLU A 181 -4.77 -23.96 -16.41
N ALA A 182 -3.91 -23.90 -15.38
CA ALA A 182 -4.00 -24.79 -14.23
C ALA A 182 -5.23 -24.48 -13.34
N TYR A 183 -5.60 -23.19 -13.26
CA TYR A 183 -6.75 -22.73 -12.47
C TYR A 183 -7.68 -21.85 -13.33
N PRO A 184 -8.43 -22.47 -14.27
CA PRO A 184 -9.26 -21.73 -15.20
C PRO A 184 -10.42 -21.03 -14.50
N PRO A 185 -10.89 -19.89 -15.04
CA PRO A 185 -12.09 -19.25 -14.56
C PRO A 185 -13.27 -20.24 -14.54
N PRO A 186 -14.12 -20.18 -13.51
CA PRO A 186 -15.28 -21.07 -13.41
C PRO A 186 -16.22 -20.86 -14.61
N ALA A 187 -16.76 -21.97 -15.10
CA ALA A 187 -17.75 -21.93 -16.18
C ALA A 187 -19.02 -21.20 -15.72
N THR A 188 -19.48 -20.24 -16.51
CA THR A 188 -20.71 -19.50 -16.24
C THR A 188 -21.77 -19.89 -17.24
N LYS A 189 -22.94 -20.33 -16.77
CA LYS A 189 -24.05 -20.82 -17.61
C LYS A 189 -23.63 -21.91 -18.62
N GLY A 190 -22.77 -22.85 -18.19
CA GLY A 190 -22.27 -23.93 -19.02
C GLY A 190 -21.24 -23.51 -20.09
N LYS A 191 -20.77 -22.26 -20.08
CA LYS A 191 -19.78 -21.76 -21.03
C LYS A 191 -18.41 -21.68 -20.38
N TYR A 192 -17.40 -22.27 -21.02
CA TYR A 192 -16.02 -22.23 -20.58
C TYR A 192 -15.33 -20.97 -21.07
N ILE A 193 -14.72 -20.26 -20.13
CA ILE A 193 -13.97 -19.03 -20.39
C ILE A 193 -12.50 -19.41 -20.56
N LYS A 194 -11.91 -19.00 -21.67
CA LYS A 194 -10.47 -19.16 -21.92
C LYS A 194 -9.83 -17.77 -22.08
N ILE A 195 -8.87 -17.49 -21.20
CA ILE A 195 -8.01 -16.30 -21.34
C ILE A 195 -6.91 -16.63 -22.33
N LYS A 196 -6.78 -15.81 -23.37
CA LYS A 196 -5.88 -16.05 -24.50
C LYS A 196 -4.61 -15.22 -24.42
N TYR A 197 -4.71 -14.05 -23.79
CA TYR A 197 -3.67 -13.06 -23.81
C TYR A 197 -3.84 -12.05 -22.67
N ILE A 198 -2.72 -11.57 -22.13
CA ILE A 198 -2.69 -10.58 -21.04
C ILE A 198 -1.70 -9.50 -21.42
N THR A 199 -2.06 -8.24 -21.20
CA THR A 199 -1.15 -7.11 -21.34
C THR A 199 -1.31 -6.12 -20.20
N GLN A 200 -0.24 -5.45 -19.85
CA GLN A 200 -0.27 -4.34 -18.89
C GLN A 200 -0.56 -3.04 -19.63
N LEU A 201 -1.52 -2.25 -19.12
CA LEU A 201 -1.82 -0.94 -19.68
C LEU A 201 -0.65 0.02 -19.46
N PRO A 202 -0.25 0.78 -20.49
CA PRO A 202 0.76 1.82 -20.35
C PRO A 202 0.21 3.03 -19.58
N ASN A 203 1.10 3.77 -18.94
CA ASN A 203 0.83 5.09 -18.35
C ASN A 203 -0.28 5.14 -17.30
N THR A 204 -0.50 4.05 -16.57
CA THR A 204 -1.42 4.01 -15.43
C THR A 204 -0.63 4.21 -14.12
N GLN A 205 -1.16 5.04 -13.22
CA GLN A 205 -0.57 5.24 -11.87
C GLN A 205 -0.61 3.96 -11.01
N VAL A 206 -1.56 3.08 -11.32
CA VAL A 206 -1.73 1.78 -10.69
C VAL A 206 -1.49 0.72 -11.74
N PRO A 207 -0.67 -0.33 -11.49
CA PRO A 207 -0.51 -1.43 -12.42
C PRO A 207 -1.88 -2.01 -12.80
N SER A 208 -2.23 -1.89 -14.07
CA SER A 208 -3.52 -2.34 -14.59
C SER A 208 -3.30 -3.31 -15.72
N PHE A 209 -4.01 -4.45 -15.70
CA PHE A 209 -3.84 -5.53 -16.65
C PHE A 209 -5.14 -5.76 -17.42
N VAL A 210 -5.02 -5.97 -18.73
CA VAL A 210 -6.13 -6.33 -19.60
C VAL A 210 -6.02 -7.79 -19.97
N TYR A 211 -7.07 -8.55 -19.69
CA TYR A 211 -7.20 -9.95 -20.05
C TYR A 211 -8.09 -10.11 -21.27
N PHE A 212 -7.59 -10.74 -22.30
CA PHE A 212 -8.34 -11.03 -23.52
C PHE A 212 -8.92 -12.44 -23.43
N ALA A 213 -10.24 -12.54 -23.30
CA ALA A 213 -10.97 -13.78 -23.18
C ALA A 213 -11.86 -14.04 -24.40
N ASN A 214 -12.18 -15.34 -24.67
CA ASN A 214 -13.13 -15.72 -25.73
C ASN A 214 -14.56 -15.23 -25.46
N LEU A 215 -14.97 -15.15 -24.18
CA LEU A 215 -16.32 -14.82 -23.73
C LEU A 215 -16.29 -13.82 -22.56
N PRO A 216 -15.81 -12.59 -22.76
CA PRO A 216 -15.57 -11.63 -21.67
C PRO A 216 -16.85 -11.29 -20.89
N GLN A 217 -18.02 -11.33 -21.52
CA GLN A 217 -19.31 -11.04 -20.88
C GLN A 217 -19.74 -12.08 -19.84
N TYR A 218 -19.10 -13.26 -19.82
CA TYR A 218 -19.36 -14.31 -18.84
C TYR A 218 -18.32 -14.38 -17.73
N VAL A 219 -17.31 -13.52 -17.76
CA VAL A 219 -16.32 -13.41 -16.68
C VAL A 219 -17.00 -12.79 -15.47
N ASN A 220 -17.09 -13.55 -14.37
CA ASN A 220 -17.67 -13.04 -13.14
C ASN A 220 -16.65 -12.14 -12.43
N CYS A 221 -17.11 -10.99 -11.95
CA CYS A 221 -16.32 -10.01 -11.20
C CYS A 221 -15.69 -10.61 -9.92
N LEU A 222 -16.24 -11.71 -9.41
CA LEU A 222 -15.78 -12.42 -8.21
C LEU A 222 -14.53 -13.30 -8.43
N LEU A 223 -13.97 -13.37 -9.63
CA LEU A 223 -12.69 -14.07 -9.88
C LEU A 223 -11.51 -13.53 -9.05
N TYR A 224 -11.63 -12.34 -8.52
CA TYR A 224 -10.62 -11.72 -7.66
C TYR A 224 -10.61 -12.22 -6.21
N THR A 225 -11.56 -13.08 -5.83
CA THR A 225 -11.69 -13.64 -4.47
C THR A 225 -11.38 -15.13 -4.40
N SER A 226 -10.87 -15.73 -5.48
CA SER A 226 -10.36 -17.09 -5.39
C SER A 226 -9.17 -17.15 -4.44
N PRO A 227 -9.14 -18.08 -3.48
CA PRO A 227 -8.01 -18.24 -2.57
C PRO A 227 -6.72 -18.43 -3.37
N SER A 228 -5.66 -17.83 -2.87
CA SER A 228 -4.31 -17.98 -3.46
C SER A 228 -3.95 -19.48 -3.51
N PRO A 229 -3.28 -19.96 -4.57
CA PRO A 229 -2.81 -21.34 -4.66
C PRO A 229 -1.93 -21.81 -3.49
N ARG A 230 -1.49 -20.88 -2.63
CA ARG A 230 -0.69 -21.19 -1.44
C ARG A 230 -1.50 -21.76 -0.27
N ASP A 231 -2.84 -21.67 -0.29
CA ASP A 231 -3.69 -22.11 0.82
C ASP A 231 -4.13 -23.58 0.70
N GLY A 232 -3.70 -24.29 -0.33
CA GLY A 232 -4.04 -25.68 -0.60
C GLY A 232 -2.93 -26.71 -0.47
N ALA A 233 -1.76 -26.33 0.03
CA ALA A 233 -0.64 -27.27 0.25
C ALA A 233 -0.53 -27.58 1.76
N THR A 234 -1.36 -28.48 2.24
CA THR A 234 -1.10 -29.30 3.44
C THR A 234 -0.54 -30.63 3.02
#